data_68c2710a22e3599931fb04f26b000a47
#
_entry.id   68c2710a22e3599931fb04f26b000a47
#
_cell.length_a   1.000
_cell.length_b   1.000
_cell.length_c   1.000
_cell.angle_alpha   90.00
_cell.angle_beta   90.00
_cell.angle_gamma   90.00
#
_symmetry.space_group_name_H-M   'P 1'
#
loop_
_entity.id
_entity.type
_entity.pdbx_description
1 polymer ?
#
loop_
_entity_poly.entity_id
_entity_poly.type
_entity_poly.pdbx_seq_one_letter_code
_entity_poly.pdbx_strand_id
1 'polypeptide(L)'
;MKTHTHWGFCLLVHWSLCLSLWSEEVDQAKATLVDQGPVLDGKLDDPCWMGLPVIKDFRQRRPNEGVPGTEKTEVRLCRDAHVLFIGVRCFDSQPDQIRAGVMQRDAPVRGDDYFFILIDPFSRGRDGYYFRTNANGAKGEALINSDMGSPRMDWDTIWEVRSQKDDLGWSAEFAIPFRSIPIDPNSDQWRIDFGRWFSRGQERSKWVGFSRNRNWFSLEEAGVLNGLLEVDRGKGIDFKPYVSAKWLSEDSGEDTDFETGFDLFYDLTPSLKATFTYNTDFAETEVDQQRVNLSRFPLFYPEKRDFFLEGSDLFSFGGLQKSPLPFHSRTIGLSSEGAPVDIDVGAKLTGRMGPVGIGVLGMGLDELGNLDSDEVFVGRFTYDLFEESKVGTILTHGDPQSNLDNHLVGVDLNLRSSNWWKEQSISWHSFYMTTQDENQSSDDVIGTHFTLPNYPFRASGHWFRTGEDFEPAL
;
A
#
# COMPACT_ATOMS: atom_id res chain seq x y z
N MET A 1 -49.96 56.66 -6.71
CA MET A 1 -50.06 55.99 -5.41
C MET A 1 -50.54 54.59 -5.63
N LYS A 2 -49.63 53.65 -5.70
CA LYS A 2 -49.92 52.20 -5.68
C LYS A 2 -48.78 51.53 -4.90
N THR A 3 -49.10 51.02 -3.74
CA THR A 3 -48.27 50.28 -2.82
C THR A 3 -48.20 48.84 -3.30
N HIS A 4 -46.97 48.32 -3.55
CA HIS A 4 -46.73 46.92 -3.78
C HIS A 4 -46.21 46.25 -2.49
N THR A 5 -47.02 45.37 -1.95
CA THR A 5 -46.73 44.50 -0.83
C THR A 5 -46.00 43.27 -1.35
N HIS A 6 -44.75 43.05 -0.89
CA HIS A 6 -44.01 41.80 -1.12
C HIS A 6 -44.43 40.76 -0.07
N TRP A 7 -44.97 39.66 -0.54
CA TRP A 7 -45.17 38.44 0.26
C TRP A 7 -43.92 37.57 0.15
N GLY A 8 -43.19 37.48 1.25
CA GLY A 8 -42.15 36.51 1.41
C GLY A 8 -42.74 35.16 1.84
N PHE A 9 -42.60 34.14 1.00
CA PHE A 9 -42.96 32.77 1.33
C PHE A 9 -41.76 32.11 2.02
N CYS A 10 -41.77 32.02 3.36
CA CYS A 10 -40.88 31.13 4.13
C CYS A 10 -41.47 29.72 4.15
N LEU A 11 -40.99 28.84 3.30
CA LEU A 11 -41.21 27.40 3.38
C LEU A 11 -40.19 26.80 4.35
N LEU A 12 -40.56 26.71 5.62
CA LEU A 12 -39.90 25.87 6.61
C LEU A 12 -40.30 24.41 6.36
N VAL A 13 -39.50 23.70 5.60
CA VAL A 13 -39.61 22.24 5.50
C VAL A 13 -38.99 21.63 6.75
N HIS A 14 -39.83 21.26 7.71
CA HIS A 14 -39.46 20.40 8.81
C HIS A 14 -39.28 18.98 8.26
N TRP A 15 -38.05 18.61 7.92
CA TRP A 15 -37.65 17.23 7.72
C TRP A 15 -37.29 16.66 9.09
N SER A 16 -38.28 16.07 9.76
CA SER A 16 -37.99 15.11 10.86
C SER A 16 -37.40 13.84 10.24
N LEU A 17 -36.09 13.79 10.06
CA LEU A 17 -35.39 12.54 9.82
C LEU A 17 -35.45 11.74 11.12
N CYS A 18 -36.37 10.78 11.20
CA CYS A 18 -36.14 9.60 12.02
C CYS A 18 -34.98 8.82 11.41
N LEU A 19 -33.77 9.16 11.78
CA LEU A 19 -32.62 8.27 11.67
C LEU A 19 -32.86 7.12 12.62
N SER A 20 -33.49 6.05 12.12
CA SER A 20 -33.30 4.73 12.70
C SER A 20 -31.81 4.44 12.51
N LEU A 21 -31.02 4.66 13.55
CA LEU A 21 -29.68 4.12 13.72
C LEU A 21 -29.80 2.59 13.75
N TRP A 22 -29.85 1.98 12.58
CA TRP A 22 -29.40 0.63 12.44
C TRP A 22 -27.89 0.73 12.55
N SER A 23 -27.36 0.56 13.75
CA SER A 23 -25.99 0.20 13.97
C SER A 23 -25.82 -1.16 13.28
N GLU A 24 -25.28 -1.17 12.08
CA GLU A 24 -24.78 -2.38 11.47
C GLU A 24 -23.72 -2.93 12.44
N GLU A 25 -23.94 -4.12 12.97
CA GLU A 25 -23.02 -4.75 13.91
C GLU A 25 -21.77 -5.10 13.12
N VAL A 26 -20.75 -4.26 13.23
CA VAL A 26 -19.49 -4.47 12.54
C VAL A 26 -18.85 -5.75 13.09
N ASP A 27 -18.47 -6.65 12.22
CA ASP A 27 -17.82 -7.91 12.58
C ASP A 27 -16.57 -7.65 13.44
N GLN A 28 -16.48 -8.33 14.58
CA GLN A 28 -15.46 -8.11 15.60
C GLN A 28 -14.48 -9.28 15.64
N ALA A 29 -13.19 -8.96 15.62
CA ALA A 29 -12.09 -9.86 15.91
C ALA A 29 -11.36 -9.40 17.17
N LYS A 30 -10.73 -10.32 17.89
CA LYS A 30 -9.96 -10.02 19.09
C LYS A 30 -8.61 -10.70 19.07
N ALA A 31 -7.54 -9.94 19.17
CA ALA A 31 -6.19 -10.44 19.45
C ALA A 31 -6.07 -10.69 20.97
N THR A 32 -6.22 -11.94 21.39
CA THR A 32 -6.12 -12.32 22.80
C THR A 32 -4.66 -12.28 23.26
N LEU A 33 -4.38 -11.56 24.34
CA LEU A 33 -3.03 -11.53 24.93
C LEU A 33 -2.68 -12.90 25.49
N VAL A 34 -1.51 -13.43 25.14
CA VAL A 34 -0.96 -14.69 25.63
C VAL A 34 0.43 -14.45 26.21
N ASP A 35 0.84 -15.26 27.17
CA ASP A 35 2.16 -15.15 27.80
C ASP A 35 3.28 -15.61 26.86
N GLN A 36 2.98 -16.58 25.98
CA GLN A 36 3.91 -17.11 24.98
C GLN A 36 3.17 -17.39 23.69
N GLY A 37 3.71 -16.89 22.59
CA GLY A 37 3.22 -17.18 21.25
C GLY A 37 3.43 -18.63 20.81
N PRO A 38 2.90 -19.03 19.65
CA PRO A 38 3.05 -20.38 19.12
C PRO A 38 4.50 -20.66 18.66
N VAL A 39 4.82 -21.94 18.58
CA VAL A 39 5.99 -22.41 17.82
C VAL A 39 5.57 -22.52 16.35
N LEU A 40 6.08 -21.63 15.50
CA LEU A 40 5.68 -21.60 14.10
C LEU A 40 6.12 -22.88 13.36
N ASP A 41 5.22 -23.84 13.28
CA ASP A 41 5.42 -25.09 12.50
C ASP A 41 4.29 -25.36 11.48
N GLY A 42 3.28 -24.49 11.47
CA GLY A 42 2.10 -24.57 10.60
C GLY A 42 0.96 -25.36 11.20
N LYS A 43 1.07 -25.84 12.45
CA LYS A 43 0.00 -26.52 13.18
C LYS A 43 -0.64 -25.61 14.20
N LEU A 44 -1.94 -25.82 14.43
CA LEU A 44 -2.71 -25.06 15.41
C LEU A 44 -2.97 -25.89 16.67
N ASP A 45 -1.95 -26.61 17.14
CA ASP A 45 -2.04 -27.50 18.31
C ASP A 45 -1.33 -26.94 19.56
N ASP A 46 -0.67 -25.80 19.45
CA ASP A 46 -0.08 -25.09 20.59
C ASP A 46 -1.13 -24.64 21.62
N PRO A 47 -0.75 -24.60 22.92
CA PRO A 47 -1.65 -24.18 23.98
C PRO A 47 -2.25 -22.77 23.78
N CYS A 48 -1.52 -21.85 23.15
CA CYS A 48 -1.99 -20.49 22.90
C CYS A 48 -3.19 -20.41 21.95
N TRP A 49 -3.39 -21.42 21.07
CA TRP A 49 -4.56 -21.51 20.19
C TRP A 49 -5.82 -22.06 20.85
N MET A 50 -5.66 -22.71 22.00
CA MET A 50 -6.76 -23.39 22.67
C MET A 50 -7.71 -22.38 23.36
N GLY A 51 -9.01 -22.56 23.15
CA GLY A 51 -10.04 -21.72 23.78
C GLY A 51 -10.17 -20.31 23.21
N LEU A 52 -9.41 -19.96 22.17
CA LEU A 52 -9.55 -18.66 21.50
C LEU A 52 -10.86 -18.57 20.71
N PRO A 53 -11.43 -17.37 20.59
CA PRO A 53 -12.53 -17.12 19.65
C PRO A 53 -12.17 -17.55 18.24
N VAL A 54 -13.09 -18.20 17.56
CA VAL A 54 -12.91 -18.66 16.19
C VAL A 54 -13.71 -17.78 15.25
N ILE A 55 -13.01 -17.13 14.35
CA ILE A 55 -13.60 -16.42 13.22
C ILE A 55 -13.93 -17.45 12.14
N LYS A 56 -15.16 -17.46 11.68
CA LYS A 56 -15.71 -18.37 10.68
C LYS A 56 -16.75 -17.63 9.84
N ASP A 57 -17.58 -18.34 9.12
CA ASP A 57 -18.67 -17.78 8.30
C ASP A 57 -18.16 -16.97 7.08
N PHE A 58 -17.05 -17.43 6.49
CA PHE A 58 -16.56 -16.90 5.24
C PHE A 58 -17.62 -17.03 4.14
N ARG A 59 -17.84 -15.95 3.40
CA ARG A 59 -18.82 -15.88 2.31
C ARG A 59 -18.14 -15.69 0.97
N GLN A 60 -18.73 -16.30 -0.03
CA GLN A 60 -18.27 -16.19 -1.41
C GLN A 60 -18.48 -14.77 -1.93
N ARG A 61 -17.43 -14.22 -2.50
CA ARG A 61 -17.52 -13.09 -3.41
C ARG A 61 -17.74 -13.58 -4.85
N ARG A 62 -17.17 -14.75 -5.19
CA ARG A 62 -17.34 -15.47 -6.45
C ARG A 62 -17.30 -16.97 -6.19
N PRO A 63 -18.02 -17.79 -6.94
CA PRO A 63 -18.94 -17.43 -8.03
C PRO A 63 -20.27 -16.84 -7.56
N ASN A 64 -20.73 -17.15 -6.33
CA ASN A 64 -22.08 -16.82 -5.84
C ASN A 64 -21.97 -15.85 -4.65
N GLU A 65 -22.13 -14.55 -4.89
CA GLU A 65 -22.00 -13.51 -3.87
C GLU A 65 -22.91 -13.77 -2.65
N GLY A 66 -22.32 -13.68 -1.44
CA GLY A 66 -23.00 -13.81 -0.17
C GLY A 66 -23.34 -15.25 0.27
N VAL A 67 -23.14 -16.24 -0.60
CA VAL A 67 -23.32 -17.66 -0.26
C VAL A 67 -22.15 -18.12 0.65
N PRO A 68 -22.37 -18.97 1.64
CA PRO A 68 -21.27 -19.55 2.43
C PRO A 68 -20.20 -20.19 1.56
N GLY A 69 -18.94 -20.10 2.01
CA GLY A 69 -17.82 -20.77 1.34
C GLY A 69 -18.06 -22.28 1.21
N THR A 70 -17.68 -22.85 0.07
CA THR A 70 -17.85 -24.28 -0.20
C THR A 70 -17.04 -25.13 0.79
N GLU A 71 -15.82 -24.68 1.11
CA GLU A 71 -14.96 -25.32 2.10
C GLU A 71 -14.79 -24.36 3.29
N LYS A 72 -14.87 -24.93 4.49
CA LYS A 72 -14.81 -24.17 5.73
C LYS A 72 -13.44 -23.53 5.93
N THR A 73 -13.43 -22.33 6.48
CA THR A 73 -12.22 -21.63 6.93
C THR A 73 -12.42 -21.16 8.37
N GLU A 74 -11.40 -21.36 9.20
CA GLU A 74 -11.37 -20.90 10.59
C GLU A 74 -10.12 -20.09 10.83
N VAL A 75 -10.27 -18.96 11.53
CA VAL A 75 -9.14 -18.10 11.93
C VAL A 75 -9.18 -17.87 13.43
N ARG A 76 -8.02 -17.86 14.05
CA ARG A 76 -7.80 -17.52 15.45
C ARG A 76 -6.71 -16.47 15.55
N LEU A 77 -6.83 -15.56 16.52
CA LEU A 77 -5.85 -14.50 16.75
C LEU A 77 -5.42 -14.48 18.20
N CYS A 78 -4.12 -14.43 18.39
CA CYS A 78 -3.53 -14.07 19.69
C CYS A 78 -2.36 -13.10 19.46
N ARG A 79 -1.87 -12.55 20.54
CA ARG A 79 -0.68 -11.70 20.52
C ARG A 79 0.11 -11.86 21.82
N ASP A 80 1.40 -11.63 21.75
CA ASP A 80 2.20 -11.24 22.89
C ASP A 80 2.43 -9.70 22.93
N ALA A 81 3.44 -9.22 23.57
CA ALA A 81 3.77 -7.80 23.61
C ALA A 81 4.31 -7.29 22.24
N HIS A 82 4.95 -8.14 21.46
CA HIS A 82 5.75 -7.75 20.29
C HIS A 82 5.18 -8.23 18.95
N VAL A 83 4.35 -9.29 18.94
CA VAL A 83 3.95 -10.01 17.74
C VAL A 83 2.46 -10.29 17.74
N LEU A 84 1.82 -10.03 16.62
CA LEU A 84 0.47 -10.51 16.31
C LEU A 84 0.57 -11.87 15.63
N PHE A 85 -0.07 -12.89 16.20
CA PHE A 85 -0.14 -14.24 15.66
C PHE A 85 -1.52 -14.51 15.09
N ILE A 86 -1.55 -15.08 13.89
CA ILE A 86 -2.81 -15.43 13.20
C ILE A 86 -2.70 -16.88 12.73
N GLY A 87 -3.52 -17.72 13.32
CA GLY A 87 -3.64 -19.13 12.94
C GLY A 87 -4.83 -19.34 12.02
N VAL A 88 -4.64 -19.93 10.86
CA VAL A 88 -5.69 -20.24 9.91
C VAL A 88 -5.79 -21.71 9.63
N ARG A 89 -7.01 -22.23 9.59
CA ARG A 89 -7.36 -23.57 9.14
C ARG A 89 -8.25 -23.50 7.91
N CYS A 90 -7.73 -23.95 6.79
CA CYS A 90 -8.44 -24.08 5.52
C CYS A 90 -8.84 -25.54 5.32
N PHE A 91 -10.07 -25.90 5.65
CA PHE A 91 -10.58 -27.25 5.40
C PHE A 91 -10.71 -27.50 3.90
N ASP A 92 -10.54 -28.74 3.50
CA ASP A 92 -10.73 -29.20 2.13
C ASP A 92 -11.26 -30.65 2.16
N SER A 93 -12.39 -30.90 1.51
CA SER A 93 -12.99 -32.23 1.41
C SER A 93 -12.16 -33.20 0.56
N GLN A 94 -11.19 -32.71 -0.19
CA GLN A 94 -10.26 -33.47 -1.05
C GLN A 94 -8.83 -32.97 -0.89
N PRO A 95 -8.16 -33.21 0.26
CA PRO A 95 -6.86 -32.64 0.61
C PRO A 95 -5.75 -32.97 -0.40
N ASP A 96 -5.81 -34.14 -1.01
CA ASP A 96 -4.86 -34.58 -2.04
C ASP A 96 -4.92 -33.72 -3.32
N GLN A 97 -5.97 -32.94 -3.50
CA GLN A 97 -6.15 -32.08 -4.68
C GLN A 97 -5.83 -30.60 -4.38
N ILE A 98 -5.30 -30.28 -3.22
CA ILE A 98 -4.85 -28.93 -2.87
C ILE A 98 -3.71 -28.53 -3.81
N ARG A 99 -3.91 -27.41 -4.48
CA ARG A 99 -2.91 -26.85 -5.40
C ARG A 99 -2.01 -25.85 -4.67
N ALA A 100 -0.72 -26.11 -4.69
CA ALA A 100 0.29 -25.20 -4.16
C ALA A 100 1.61 -25.50 -4.86
N GLY A 101 1.94 -24.75 -5.89
CA GLY A 101 3.15 -24.93 -6.69
C GLY A 101 4.20 -23.87 -6.44
N VAL A 102 3.77 -22.68 -6.00
CA VAL A 102 4.67 -21.55 -5.75
C VAL A 102 5.35 -21.71 -4.39
N MET A 103 6.68 -21.48 -4.36
CA MET A 103 7.51 -21.47 -3.16
C MET A 103 8.31 -20.17 -3.03
N GLN A 104 8.50 -19.45 -4.12
CA GLN A 104 9.24 -18.20 -4.14
C GLN A 104 8.41 -17.10 -3.46
N ARG A 105 9.08 -16.27 -2.63
CA ARG A 105 8.50 -15.04 -2.04
C ARG A 105 7.99 -14.12 -3.15
N ASP A 106 6.86 -13.48 -2.91
CA ASP A 106 6.18 -12.49 -3.76
C ASP A 106 5.78 -12.97 -5.17
N ALA A 107 6.17 -14.19 -5.55
CA ALA A 107 5.78 -14.73 -6.84
C ALA A 107 4.25 -14.86 -6.96
N PRO A 108 3.67 -14.64 -8.15
CA PRO A 108 2.23 -14.73 -8.35
C PRO A 108 1.69 -16.13 -8.02
N VAL A 109 0.81 -16.23 -7.04
CA VAL A 109 0.15 -17.51 -6.61
C VAL A 109 -1.06 -17.88 -7.49
N ARG A 110 -1.01 -17.56 -8.78
CA ARG A 110 -2.10 -17.88 -9.71
C ARG A 110 -2.23 -19.38 -9.85
N GLY A 111 -3.41 -19.89 -9.50
CA GLY A 111 -3.68 -21.33 -9.57
C GLY A 111 -3.44 -22.11 -8.27
N ASP A 112 -2.80 -21.52 -7.27
CA ASP A 112 -2.63 -22.12 -5.95
C ASP A 112 -3.82 -21.84 -5.04
N ASP A 113 -4.05 -22.72 -4.06
CA ASP A 113 -4.87 -22.42 -2.90
C ASP A 113 -4.09 -21.50 -1.97
N TYR A 114 -4.63 -20.31 -1.68
CA TYR A 114 -3.97 -19.35 -0.81
C TYR A 114 -4.94 -18.64 0.13
N PHE A 115 -4.37 -18.18 1.22
CA PHE A 115 -5.05 -17.36 2.23
C PHE A 115 -4.31 -16.03 2.38
N PHE A 116 -5.06 -14.96 2.66
CA PHE A 116 -4.48 -13.66 2.89
C PHE A 116 -5.17 -12.90 4.03
N ILE A 117 -4.45 -11.95 4.54
CA ILE A 117 -4.82 -11.04 5.61
C ILE A 117 -4.69 -9.61 5.08
N LEU A 118 -5.68 -8.78 5.36
CA LEU A 118 -5.65 -7.34 5.14
C LEU A 118 -5.64 -6.66 6.50
N ILE A 119 -4.73 -5.72 6.73
CA ILE A 119 -4.60 -4.98 7.99
C ILE A 119 -4.53 -3.50 7.69
N ASP A 120 -5.36 -2.70 8.37
CA ASP A 120 -5.28 -1.25 8.41
C ASP A 120 -5.10 -0.78 9.86
N PRO A 121 -3.87 -0.46 10.28
CA PRO A 121 -3.56 -0.07 11.65
C PRO A 121 -4.10 1.30 12.04
N PHE A 122 -4.51 2.11 11.05
CA PHE A 122 -5.04 3.45 11.26
C PHE A 122 -6.56 3.52 11.16
N SER A 123 -7.23 2.40 10.87
CA SER A 123 -8.69 2.26 10.75
C SER A 123 -9.36 3.22 9.77
N ARG A 124 -8.68 3.55 8.66
CA ARG A 124 -9.16 4.52 7.66
C ARG A 124 -9.86 3.88 6.47
N GLY A 125 -9.71 2.55 6.28
CA GLY A 125 -10.33 1.80 5.19
C GLY A 125 -9.73 2.06 3.81
N ARG A 126 -8.59 2.76 3.70
CA ARG A 126 -8.00 3.16 2.43
C ARG A 126 -6.66 2.51 2.16
N ASP A 127 -5.77 2.63 3.11
CA ASP A 127 -4.38 2.22 3.02
C ASP A 127 -4.13 1.13 4.05
N GLY A 128 -3.28 0.18 3.75
CA GLY A 128 -2.98 -0.90 4.68
C GLY A 128 -1.99 -1.91 4.13
N TYR A 129 -1.94 -3.04 4.77
CA TYR A 129 -0.97 -4.09 4.54
C TYR A 129 -1.67 -5.39 4.15
N TYR A 130 -1.05 -6.08 3.23
CA TYR A 130 -1.46 -7.38 2.74
C TYR A 130 -0.39 -8.41 3.06
N PHE A 131 -0.79 -9.52 3.67
CA PHE A 131 0.06 -10.68 3.93
C PHE A 131 -0.61 -11.91 3.39
N ARG A 132 0.10 -12.77 2.68
CA ARG A 132 -0.46 -14.00 2.14
C ARG A 132 0.48 -15.18 2.27
N THR A 133 -0.12 -16.36 2.27
CA THR A 133 0.58 -17.63 2.08
C THR A 133 -0.26 -18.61 1.30
N ASN A 134 0.37 -19.58 0.66
CA ASN A 134 -0.30 -20.74 0.09
C ASN A 134 -0.09 -21.98 0.99
N ALA A 135 -0.66 -23.10 0.60
CA ALA A 135 -0.54 -24.35 1.36
C ALA A 135 0.87 -24.95 1.42
N ASN A 136 1.87 -24.36 0.71
CA ASN A 136 3.29 -24.70 0.80
C ASN A 136 4.11 -23.67 1.62
N GLY A 137 3.48 -22.62 2.15
CA GLY A 137 4.16 -21.61 2.97
C GLY A 137 4.87 -20.52 2.17
N ALA A 138 4.57 -20.33 0.88
CA ALA A 138 5.12 -19.23 0.12
C ALA A 138 4.65 -17.89 0.68
N LYS A 139 5.60 -17.05 1.12
CA LYS A 139 5.35 -15.71 1.64
C LYS A 139 5.02 -14.74 0.53
N GLY A 140 4.16 -13.78 0.82
CA GLY A 140 3.97 -12.61 -0.03
C GLY A 140 3.34 -11.49 0.77
N GLU A 141 3.89 -10.29 0.63
CA GLU A 141 3.40 -9.09 1.28
C GLU A 141 3.27 -7.94 0.30
N ALA A 142 2.47 -6.95 0.65
CA ALA A 142 2.26 -5.78 -0.19
C ALA A 142 1.69 -4.60 0.60
N LEU A 143 1.88 -3.40 0.06
CA LEU A 143 1.09 -2.24 0.43
C LEU A 143 -0.24 -2.24 -0.33
N ILE A 144 -1.29 -1.89 0.39
CA ILE A 144 -2.61 -1.62 -0.19
C ILE A 144 -2.85 -0.13 -0.16
N ASN A 145 -3.21 0.40 -1.32
CA ASN A 145 -3.73 1.74 -1.44
C ASN A 145 -5.00 1.68 -2.30
N SER A 146 -6.09 2.22 -1.77
CA SER A 146 -7.40 2.17 -2.42
C SER A 146 -7.41 2.85 -3.79
N ASP A 147 -6.51 3.81 -4.02
CA ASP A 147 -6.40 4.55 -5.28
C ASP A 147 -5.72 3.71 -6.38
N MET A 148 -4.94 2.69 -6.00
CA MET A 148 -4.17 1.88 -6.95
C MET A 148 -4.90 0.63 -7.48
N GLY A 149 -5.96 0.19 -6.83
CA GLY A 149 -6.78 -0.93 -7.27
C GLY A 149 -6.14 -2.33 -7.16
N SER A 150 -4.82 -2.44 -6.95
CA SER A 150 -4.08 -3.69 -6.74
C SER A 150 -2.96 -3.50 -5.72
N PRO A 151 -2.61 -4.55 -4.95
CA PRO A 151 -1.50 -4.48 -4.02
C PRO A 151 -0.16 -4.22 -4.72
N ARG A 152 0.70 -3.43 -4.09
CA ARG A 152 2.09 -3.20 -4.50
C ARG A 152 2.98 -4.24 -3.84
N MET A 153 3.39 -5.24 -4.60
CA MET A 153 4.15 -6.40 -4.14
C MET A 153 5.66 -6.13 -4.00
N ASP A 154 6.11 -4.93 -4.37
CA ASP A 154 7.52 -4.56 -4.27
C ASP A 154 7.92 -4.11 -2.85
N TRP A 155 6.94 -3.98 -1.93
CA TRP A 155 7.19 -3.64 -0.53
C TRP A 155 7.50 -4.88 0.29
N ASP A 156 8.57 -4.81 1.05
CA ASP A 156 9.08 -5.87 1.91
C ASP A 156 9.01 -5.50 3.40
N THR A 157 8.77 -6.50 4.25
CA THR A 157 8.88 -6.34 5.70
C THR A 157 9.26 -7.65 6.40
N ILE A 158 9.61 -7.55 7.68
CA ILE A 158 9.98 -8.71 8.49
C ILE A 158 8.73 -9.34 9.10
N TRP A 159 8.39 -10.54 8.68
CA TRP A 159 7.34 -11.37 9.26
C TRP A 159 7.60 -12.82 8.94
N GLU A 160 6.91 -13.73 9.59
CA GLU A 160 7.10 -15.16 9.35
C GLU A 160 5.76 -15.87 9.11
N VAL A 161 5.82 -16.95 8.35
CA VAL A 161 4.71 -17.87 8.15
C VAL A 161 5.20 -19.30 7.98
N ARG A 162 4.43 -20.23 8.51
CA ARG A 162 4.61 -21.66 8.25
C ARG A 162 3.26 -22.26 7.90
N SER A 163 3.27 -23.18 6.95
CA SER A 163 2.07 -23.89 6.50
C SER A 163 2.30 -25.39 6.51
N GLN A 164 1.23 -26.13 6.78
CA GLN A 164 1.21 -27.59 6.75
C GLN A 164 -0.05 -28.13 6.11
N LYS A 165 0.07 -29.19 5.33
CA LYS A 165 -1.06 -29.97 4.79
C LYS A 165 -1.29 -31.20 5.64
N ASP A 166 -2.55 -31.60 5.80
CA ASP A 166 -2.97 -32.84 6.44
C ASP A 166 -4.27 -33.37 5.83
N ASP A 167 -4.82 -34.44 6.43
CA ASP A 167 -6.02 -35.13 5.94
C ASP A 167 -7.30 -34.29 6.01
N LEU A 168 -7.28 -33.11 6.65
CA LEU A 168 -8.43 -32.19 6.78
C LEU A 168 -8.33 -30.98 5.86
N GLY A 169 -7.17 -30.78 5.19
CA GLY A 169 -6.89 -29.62 4.36
C GLY A 169 -5.49 -29.06 4.58
N TRP A 170 -5.38 -27.80 4.94
CA TRP A 170 -4.12 -27.17 5.30
C TRP A 170 -4.30 -26.11 6.37
N SER A 171 -3.23 -25.82 7.08
CA SER A 171 -3.18 -24.77 8.09
C SER A 171 -1.96 -23.89 7.90
N ALA A 172 -2.00 -22.69 8.45
CA ALA A 172 -0.86 -21.80 8.48
C ALA A 172 -0.87 -20.97 9.76
N GLU A 173 0.33 -20.62 10.21
CA GLU A 173 0.59 -19.70 11.31
C GLU A 173 1.38 -18.51 10.81
N PHE A 174 0.84 -17.31 10.99
CA PHE A 174 1.48 -16.05 10.67
C PHE A 174 1.98 -15.40 11.95
N ALA A 175 3.18 -14.85 11.93
CA ALA A 175 3.73 -14.02 12.98
C ALA A 175 4.12 -12.67 12.38
N ILE A 176 3.40 -11.62 12.74
CA ILE A 176 3.60 -10.26 12.26
C ILE A 176 4.07 -9.40 13.44
N PRO A 177 5.36 -9.05 13.51
CA PRO A 177 5.86 -8.16 14.55
C PRO A 177 5.23 -6.78 14.46
N PHE A 178 4.85 -6.19 15.58
CA PHE A 178 4.29 -4.83 15.59
C PHE A 178 5.25 -3.76 15.07
N ARG A 179 6.56 -4.01 15.13
CA ARG A 179 7.57 -3.14 14.54
C ARG A 179 7.56 -3.13 13.01
N SER A 180 7.00 -4.17 12.37
CA SER A 180 7.02 -4.36 10.92
C SER A 180 6.05 -3.46 10.17
N ILE A 181 5.09 -2.84 10.87
CA ILE A 181 4.10 -1.93 10.30
C ILE A 181 3.93 -0.71 11.19
N PRO A 182 3.78 0.51 10.63
CA PRO A 182 3.40 1.70 11.40
C PRO A 182 2.02 1.53 12.01
N ILE A 183 1.83 2.06 13.22
CA ILE A 183 0.57 1.97 13.97
C ILE A 183 0.17 3.32 14.55
N ASP A 184 -1.12 3.52 14.82
CA ASP A 184 -1.57 4.61 15.67
C ASP A 184 -1.41 4.20 17.14
N PRO A 185 -0.51 4.84 17.91
CA PRO A 185 -0.26 4.47 19.31
C PRO A 185 -1.44 4.78 20.26
N ASN A 186 -2.40 5.57 19.79
CA ASN A 186 -3.56 5.97 20.58
C ASN A 186 -4.80 5.12 20.28
N SER A 187 -4.72 4.20 19.31
CA SER A 187 -5.82 3.31 18.93
C SER A 187 -5.55 1.90 19.40
N ASP A 188 -6.54 1.27 20.04
CA ASP A 188 -6.57 -0.16 20.35
C ASP A 188 -7.29 -0.99 19.28
N GLN A 189 -7.73 -0.32 18.23
CA GLN A 189 -8.54 -0.91 17.16
C GLN A 189 -7.89 -0.73 15.81
N TRP A 190 -7.76 -1.82 15.07
CA TRP A 190 -7.39 -1.83 13.67
C TRP A 190 -8.55 -2.35 12.82
N ARG A 191 -8.50 -2.12 11.52
CA ARG A 191 -9.34 -2.88 10.59
C ARG A 191 -8.59 -4.11 10.13
N ILE A 192 -9.31 -5.24 10.05
CA ILE A 192 -8.76 -6.52 9.58
C ILE A 192 -9.79 -7.26 8.74
N ASP A 193 -9.31 -7.92 7.69
CA ASP A 193 -10.13 -8.84 6.93
C ASP A 193 -9.31 -10.02 6.43
N PHE A 194 -9.98 -11.09 6.11
CA PHE A 194 -9.39 -12.35 5.69
C PHE A 194 -10.02 -12.82 4.40
N GLY A 195 -9.21 -13.38 3.52
CA GLY A 195 -9.72 -13.95 2.30
C GLY A 195 -9.02 -15.25 1.92
N ARG A 196 -9.78 -16.13 1.28
CA ARG A 196 -9.31 -17.39 0.75
C ARG A 196 -9.60 -17.50 -0.73
N TRP A 197 -8.62 -17.91 -1.48
CA TRP A 197 -8.78 -18.41 -2.83
C TRP A 197 -8.75 -19.93 -2.80
N PHE A 198 -9.86 -20.55 -3.13
CA PHE A 198 -10.01 -21.99 -3.28
C PHE A 198 -9.89 -22.33 -4.78
N SER A 199 -8.71 -22.78 -5.19
CA SER A 199 -8.33 -22.89 -6.59
C SER A 199 -9.16 -23.89 -7.37
N ARG A 200 -9.37 -25.09 -6.83
CA ARG A 200 -10.17 -26.14 -7.48
C ARG A 200 -11.60 -25.69 -7.76
N GLY A 201 -12.22 -24.99 -6.82
CA GLY A 201 -13.58 -24.44 -6.94
C GLY A 201 -13.65 -23.11 -7.68
N GLN A 202 -12.53 -22.50 -8.07
CA GLN A 202 -12.45 -21.14 -8.61
C GLN A 202 -13.19 -20.12 -7.74
N GLU A 203 -13.19 -20.36 -6.43
CA GLU A 203 -13.95 -19.64 -5.44
C GLU A 203 -13.08 -18.58 -4.75
N ARG A 204 -13.66 -17.40 -4.56
CA ARG A 204 -13.11 -16.32 -3.72
C ARG A 204 -14.06 -16.08 -2.57
N SER A 205 -13.59 -16.31 -1.36
CA SER A 205 -14.37 -16.07 -0.14
C SER A 205 -13.63 -15.12 0.79
N LYS A 206 -14.39 -14.30 1.50
CA LYS A 206 -13.90 -13.36 2.53
C LYS A 206 -14.71 -13.53 3.81
N TRP A 207 -14.11 -13.12 4.91
CA TRP A 207 -14.82 -13.03 6.18
C TRP A 207 -15.83 -11.88 6.15
N VAL A 208 -15.37 -10.68 5.80
CA VAL A 208 -16.19 -9.48 5.60
C VAL A 208 -15.92 -8.93 4.19
N GLY A 209 -16.60 -7.87 3.76
CA GLY A 209 -16.31 -7.19 2.51
C GLY A 209 -16.34 -8.08 1.27
N PHE A 210 -17.23 -9.05 1.22
CA PHE A 210 -17.38 -9.98 0.09
C PHE A 210 -18.17 -9.40 -1.09
N SER A 211 -18.68 -8.17 -0.98
CA SER A 211 -19.42 -7.50 -2.04
C SER A 211 -18.59 -7.32 -3.33
N ARG A 212 -19.23 -7.58 -4.49
CA ARG A 212 -18.61 -7.33 -5.80
C ARG A 212 -18.47 -5.85 -6.15
N ASN A 213 -19.14 -4.99 -5.39
CA ASN A 213 -19.04 -3.55 -5.51
C ASN A 213 -17.69 -3.02 -5.00
N ARG A 214 -16.95 -3.81 -4.25
CA ARG A 214 -15.65 -3.48 -3.69
C ARG A 214 -14.51 -4.14 -4.44
N ASN A 215 -13.31 -3.61 -4.28
CA ASN A 215 -12.10 -4.30 -4.71
C ASN A 215 -11.90 -5.57 -3.84
N TRP A 216 -11.22 -6.59 -4.38
CA TRP A 216 -10.86 -7.80 -3.64
C TRP A 216 -9.97 -7.52 -2.43
N PHE A 217 -9.19 -6.47 -2.49
CA PHE A 217 -8.27 -6.02 -1.45
C PHE A 217 -8.80 -4.80 -0.67
N SER A 218 -10.09 -4.50 -0.74
CA SER A 218 -10.70 -3.37 -0.04
C SER A 218 -10.69 -3.58 1.46
N LEU A 219 -10.34 -2.52 2.19
CA LEU A 219 -10.39 -2.41 3.65
C LEU A 219 -11.63 -1.64 4.14
N GLU A 220 -12.45 -1.11 3.23
CA GLU A 220 -13.60 -0.26 3.54
C GLU A 220 -14.64 -0.97 4.41
N GLU A 221 -14.89 -2.26 4.11
CA GLU A 221 -15.83 -3.11 4.84
C GLU A 221 -15.14 -4.07 5.81
N ALA A 222 -13.84 -3.89 6.08
CA ALA A 222 -13.09 -4.75 6.97
C ALA A 222 -13.65 -4.70 8.40
N GLY A 223 -13.62 -5.83 9.10
CA GLY A 223 -14.01 -5.94 10.49
C GLY A 223 -13.04 -5.21 11.42
N VAL A 224 -13.42 -5.08 12.68
CA VAL A 224 -12.62 -4.41 13.72
C VAL A 224 -11.83 -5.44 14.51
N LEU A 225 -10.51 -5.27 14.57
CA LEU A 225 -9.61 -6.03 15.44
C LEU A 225 -9.35 -5.24 16.72
N ASN A 226 -9.72 -5.80 17.85
CA ASN A 226 -9.54 -5.25 19.18
C ASN A 226 -8.42 -5.97 19.96
N GLY A 227 -7.98 -5.37 21.06
CA GLY A 227 -7.03 -5.99 22.00
C GLY A 227 -5.58 -5.67 21.66
N LEU A 228 -5.32 -4.50 21.08
CA LEU A 228 -4.01 -4.06 20.61
C LEU A 228 -3.40 -2.96 21.53
N LEU A 229 -3.93 -2.75 22.72
CA LEU A 229 -3.33 -1.86 23.71
C LEU A 229 -1.98 -2.40 24.21
N GLU A 230 -1.07 -1.49 24.53
CA GLU A 230 0.22 -1.80 25.17
C GLU A 230 1.11 -2.74 24.33
N VAL A 231 1.10 -2.56 23.00
CA VAL A 231 2.04 -3.27 22.11
C VAL A 231 3.42 -2.62 22.18
N ASP A 232 4.45 -3.44 22.20
CA ASP A 232 5.84 -2.99 22.20
C ASP A 232 6.45 -3.19 20.81
N ARG A 233 6.84 -2.09 20.19
CA ARG A 233 7.51 -2.07 18.88
C ARG A 233 9.05 -2.11 19.00
N GLY A 234 9.58 -2.18 20.21
CA GLY A 234 11.01 -2.10 20.46
C GLY A 234 11.55 -0.67 20.28
N LYS A 235 12.84 -0.54 20.00
CA LYS A 235 13.51 0.77 19.83
C LYS A 235 13.24 1.45 18.49
N GLY A 236 12.64 0.75 17.55
CA GLY A 236 12.34 1.27 16.20
C GLY A 236 13.58 1.67 15.40
N ILE A 237 14.70 0.96 15.59
CA ILE A 237 15.95 1.21 14.85
C ILE A 237 16.27 -0.05 14.06
N ASP A 238 16.36 0.08 12.73
CA ASP A 238 16.86 -0.95 11.84
C ASP A 238 18.03 -0.40 11.05
N PHE A 239 19.12 -1.18 10.96
CA PHE A 239 20.35 -0.81 10.27
C PHE A 239 20.69 -1.88 9.25
N LYS A 240 20.76 -1.49 7.97
CA LYS A 240 21.09 -2.37 6.85
C LYS A 240 22.41 -1.93 6.22
N PRO A 241 23.55 -2.49 6.60
CA PRO A 241 24.80 -2.27 5.90
C PRO A 241 24.84 -3.12 4.64
N TYR A 242 25.50 -2.63 3.59
CA TYR A 242 25.80 -3.43 2.40
C TYR A 242 27.23 -3.22 1.92
N VAL A 243 27.71 -4.20 1.16
CA VAL A 243 28.96 -4.16 0.42
C VAL A 243 28.70 -4.77 -0.93
N SER A 244 28.99 -4.07 -2.00
CA SER A 244 28.98 -4.60 -3.35
C SER A 244 30.40 -4.69 -3.93
N ALA A 245 30.62 -5.65 -4.82
CA ALA A 245 31.84 -5.78 -5.58
C ALA A 245 31.46 -5.99 -7.03
N LYS A 246 31.83 -5.07 -7.90
CA LYS A 246 31.60 -5.13 -9.33
C LYS A 246 32.88 -5.48 -10.04
N TRP A 247 32.87 -6.55 -10.79
CA TRP A 247 34.00 -6.97 -11.63
C TRP A 247 33.63 -6.76 -13.09
N LEU A 248 34.33 -5.85 -13.74
CA LEU A 248 34.22 -5.59 -15.17
C LEU A 248 35.45 -6.16 -15.85
N SER A 249 35.26 -7.04 -16.84
CA SER A 249 36.31 -7.53 -17.71
C SER A 249 36.03 -7.05 -19.14
N GLU A 250 36.81 -6.12 -19.59
CA GLU A 250 36.77 -5.58 -20.96
C GLU A 250 38.08 -5.94 -21.69
N ASP A 251 38.08 -5.81 -23.03
CA ASP A 251 39.30 -6.02 -23.84
C ASP A 251 40.46 -5.08 -23.46
N SER A 252 40.18 -4.03 -22.71
CA SER A 252 41.12 -3.00 -22.23
C SER A 252 41.74 -3.33 -20.86
N GLY A 253 41.18 -4.26 -20.09
CA GLY A 253 41.63 -4.61 -18.75
C GLY A 253 40.54 -5.18 -17.84
N GLU A 254 40.93 -5.59 -16.66
CA GLU A 254 40.05 -5.98 -15.57
C GLU A 254 39.99 -4.85 -14.58
N ASP A 255 38.76 -4.38 -14.28
CA ASP A 255 38.50 -3.39 -13.24
C ASP A 255 37.62 -3.99 -12.15
N THR A 256 37.93 -3.65 -10.90
CA THR A 256 37.17 -4.14 -9.73
C THR A 256 36.82 -2.94 -8.87
N ASP A 257 35.53 -2.65 -8.81
CA ASP A 257 34.99 -1.59 -7.99
C ASP A 257 34.35 -2.16 -6.72
N PHE A 258 34.57 -1.51 -5.58
CA PHE A 258 34.02 -1.87 -4.29
C PHE A 258 33.22 -0.70 -3.73
N GLU A 259 31.95 -0.92 -3.55
CA GLU A 259 31.05 0.05 -2.93
C GLU A 259 30.59 -0.44 -1.56
N THR A 260 30.47 0.48 -0.63
CA THR A 260 29.96 0.22 0.72
C THR A 260 28.97 1.31 1.10
N GLY A 261 27.86 0.92 1.67
CA GLY A 261 26.86 1.86 2.11
C GLY A 261 25.99 1.28 3.20
N PHE A 262 24.97 2.04 3.60
CA PHE A 262 23.99 1.57 4.57
C PHE A 262 22.69 2.36 4.52
N ASP A 263 21.62 1.71 4.94
CA ASP A 263 20.35 2.34 5.26
C ASP A 263 20.11 2.28 6.77
N LEU A 264 19.63 3.38 7.33
CA LEU A 264 19.21 3.50 8.74
C LEU A 264 17.75 3.91 8.80
N PHE A 265 16.92 3.07 9.39
CA PHE A 265 15.50 3.35 9.62
C PHE A 265 15.32 3.62 11.12
N TYR A 266 14.65 4.72 11.41
CA TYR A 266 14.39 5.13 12.80
C TYR A 266 12.94 5.60 12.98
N ASP A 267 12.19 4.90 13.82
CA ASP A 267 10.85 5.29 14.21
C ASP A 267 10.91 6.46 15.20
N LEU A 268 10.71 7.69 14.72
CA LEU A 268 10.60 8.88 15.57
C LEU A 268 9.38 8.78 16.50
N THR A 269 8.29 8.25 15.98
CA THR A 269 7.09 7.85 16.70
C THR A 269 6.56 6.55 16.09
N PRO A 270 5.61 5.85 16.73
CA PRO A 270 5.01 4.65 16.14
C PRO A 270 4.36 4.86 14.77
N SER A 271 4.09 6.11 14.39
CA SER A 271 3.43 6.48 13.12
C SER A 271 4.29 7.35 12.20
N LEU A 272 5.51 7.73 12.61
CA LEU A 272 6.41 8.59 11.85
C LEU A 272 7.81 7.99 11.84
N LYS A 273 8.33 7.70 10.64
CA LYS A 273 9.64 7.08 10.41
C LYS A 273 10.57 8.04 9.69
N ALA A 274 11.79 8.17 10.20
CA ALA A 274 12.91 8.79 9.50
C ALA A 274 13.78 7.68 8.89
N THR A 275 14.20 7.87 7.66
CA THR A 275 15.12 6.96 6.97
C THR A 275 16.29 7.78 6.47
N PHE A 276 17.49 7.27 6.66
CA PHE A 276 18.71 7.86 6.17
C PHE A 276 19.47 6.82 5.35
N THR A 277 19.98 7.20 4.20
CA THR A 277 20.83 6.34 3.36
C THR A 277 22.16 7.01 3.06
N TYR A 278 23.21 6.23 3.00
CA TYR A 278 24.53 6.65 2.55
C TYR A 278 25.02 5.68 1.48
N ASN A 279 25.38 6.20 0.32
CA ASN A 279 25.82 5.46 -0.85
C ASN A 279 24.85 4.32 -1.18
N THR A 280 23.62 4.68 -1.62
CA THR A 280 22.52 3.74 -1.85
C THR A 280 22.88 2.63 -2.81
N ASP A 281 22.56 1.38 -2.48
CA ASP A 281 22.79 0.21 -3.34
C ASP A 281 21.95 0.28 -4.62
N PHE A 282 22.63 0.34 -5.77
CA PHE A 282 22.02 0.27 -7.10
C PHE A 282 22.04 -1.13 -7.71
N ALA A 283 22.64 -2.14 -7.06
CA ALA A 283 22.74 -3.48 -7.61
C ALA A 283 21.35 -4.09 -7.92
N GLU A 284 20.34 -3.72 -7.16
CA GLU A 284 18.95 -4.12 -7.41
C GLU A 284 18.34 -3.47 -8.67
N THR A 285 18.88 -2.32 -9.12
CA THR A 285 18.36 -1.61 -10.31
C THR A 285 18.82 -2.25 -11.61
N GLU A 286 19.95 -2.93 -11.61
CA GLU A 286 20.51 -3.60 -12.79
C GLU A 286 19.72 -4.86 -13.20
N VAL A 287 18.86 -5.38 -12.32
CA VAL A 287 18.08 -6.61 -12.54
C VAL A 287 16.76 -6.37 -13.24
N ASP A 288 16.50 -5.17 -13.76
CA ASP A 288 15.29 -4.93 -14.52
C ASP A 288 15.26 -5.76 -15.81
N GLN A 289 14.15 -6.44 -16.02
CA GLN A 289 13.97 -7.25 -17.23
C GLN A 289 14.10 -6.37 -18.46
N GLN A 290 15.06 -6.73 -19.32
CA GLN A 290 15.22 -6.06 -20.59
C GLN A 290 13.93 -6.16 -21.42
N ARG A 291 13.25 -5.05 -21.62
CA ARG A 291 12.02 -4.95 -22.42
C ARG A 291 12.30 -4.15 -23.67
N VAL A 292 11.92 -4.69 -24.80
CA VAL A 292 11.96 -3.95 -26.08
C VAL A 292 10.81 -2.94 -26.07
N ASN A 293 11.13 -1.66 -26.08
CA ASN A 293 10.11 -0.62 -26.19
C ASN A 293 9.56 -0.55 -27.62
N LEU A 294 8.35 -1.08 -27.81
CA LEU A 294 7.63 -1.01 -29.08
C LEU A 294 6.63 0.16 -29.13
N SER A 295 6.60 1.01 -28.08
CA SER A 295 5.73 2.17 -28.01
C SER A 295 6.53 3.47 -28.09
N ARG A 296 5.83 4.57 -28.36
CA ARG A 296 6.41 5.92 -28.35
C ARG A 296 6.58 6.52 -26.93
N PHE A 297 6.10 5.79 -25.90
CA PHE A 297 6.17 6.25 -24.52
C PHE A 297 7.35 5.60 -23.81
N PRO A 298 8.02 6.29 -22.88
CA PRO A 298 9.06 5.71 -22.05
C PRO A 298 8.56 4.44 -21.34
N LEU A 299 9.47 3.49 -21.12
CA LEU A 299 9.16 2.32 -20.30
C LEU A 299 9.06 2.76 -18.84
N PHE A 300 7.98 2.38 -18.20
CA PHE A 300 7.78 2.59 -16.79
C PHE A 300 8.26 1.35 -16.03
N TYR A 301 9.31 1.50 -15.23
CA TYR A 301 9.84 0.48 -14.35
C TYR A 301 9.38 0.74 -12.91
N PRO A 302 8.96 -0.28 -12.16
CA PRO A 302 8.62 -0.11 -10.76
C PRO A 302 9.87 0.20 -9.92
N GLU A 303 9.69 0.92 -8.81
CA GLU A 303 10.72 1.09 -7.80
C GLU A 303 10.99 -0.25 -7.08
N LYS A 304 12.25 -0.53 -6.77
CA LYS A 304 12.68 -1.75 -6.08
C LYS A 304 13.56 -1.47 -4.86
N ARG A 305 14.12 -0.28 -4.76
CA ARG A 305 15.03 0.08 -3.66
C ARG A 305 14.26 0.28 -2.37
N ASP A 306 14.64 -0.43 -1.32
CA ASP A 306 13.98 -0.43 0.00
C ASP A 306 13.80 0.99 0.55
N PHE A 307 14.84 1.84 0.40
CA PHE A 307 14.77 3.22 0.82
C PHE A 307 13.55 3.95 0.24
N PHE A 308 13.25 3.79 -1.03
CA PHE A 308 12.13 4.46 -1.69
C PHE A 308 10.79 3.76 -1.49
N LEU A 309 10.79 2.44 -1.33
CA LEU A 309 9.57 1.65 -1.16
C LEU A 309 8.88 1.91 0.18
N GLU A 310 9.65 2.08 1.24
CA GLU A 310 9.11 2.37 2.57
C GLU A 310 8.36 3.71 2.57
N GLY A 311 7.05 3.70 2.90
CA GLY A 311 6.21 4.89 2.93
C GLY A 311 5.92 5.53 1.55
N SER A 312 6.17 4.81 0.45
CA SER A 312 5.96 5.32 -0.92
C SER A 312 4.50 5.67 -1.24
N ASP A 313 3.53 5.09 -0.55
CA ASP A 313 2.12 5.41 -0.65
C ASP A 313 1.80 6.86 -0.28
N LEU A 314 2.59 7.44 0.63
CA LEU A 314 2.45 8.84 1.06
C LEU A 314 2.78 9.85 -0.05
N PHE A 315 3.57 9.48 -1.05
CA PHE A 315 3.90 10.34 -2.20
C PHE A 315 2.88 10.24 -3.35
N SER A 316 1.84 9.40 -3.22
CA SER A 316 0.79 9.30 -4.24
C SER A 316 0.06 10.63 -4.45
N PHE A 317 -0.24 11.00 -5.72
CA PHE A 317 -0.83 12.27 -6.09
C PHE A 317 -1.93 12.09 -7.13
N GLY A 318 -3.06 12.76 -6.94
CA GLY A 318 -4.14 12.89 -7.93
C GLY A 318 -4.78 11.58 -8.39
N GLY A 319 -4.51 10.44 -7.73
CA GLY A 319 -4.92 9.11 -8.20
C GLY A 319 -4.20 8.65 -9.47
N LEU A 320 -3.11 9.33 -9.84
CA LEU A 320 -2.30 9.02 -11.02
C LEU A 320 -1.43 7.78 -10.77
N GLN A 321 -1.34 6.91 -11.77
CA GLN A 321 -0.49 5.71 -11.75
C GLN A 321 0.60 5.74 -12.82
N LYS A 322 0.50 6.68 -13.74
CA LYS A 322 1.42 6.90 -14.87
C LYS A 322 1.45 8.38 -15.21
N SER A 323 2.37 8.73 -16.10
CA SER A 323 2.51 10.10 -16.59
C SER A 323 1.14 10.76 -16.92
N PRO A 324 0.95 12.05 -16.52
CA PRO A 324 1.95 12.91 -15.90
C PRO A 324 2.00 12.70 -14.38
N LEU A 325 3.10 12.11 -13.86
CA LEU A 325 3.35 11.99 -12.42
C LEU A 325 4.19 13.19 -11.96
N PRO A 326 3.87 13.83 -10.84
CA PRO A 326 4.73 14.89 -10.27
C PRO A 326 6.00 14.33 -9.64
N PHE A 327 6.03 13.05 -9.32
CA PHE A 327 7.16 12.38 -8.70
C PHE A 327 7.16 10.87 -9.02
N HIS A 328 8.31 10.38 -9.44
CA HIS A 328 8.57 8.95 -9.62
C HIS A 328 9.99 8.64 -9.15
N SER A 329 10.14 8.03 -7.98
CA SER A 329 11.44 7.81 -7.31
C SER A 329 12.49 7.11 -8.17
N ARG A 330 12.06 6.33 -9.17
CA ARG A 330 12.96 5.63 -10.09
C ARG A 330 13.77 6.55 -10.98
N THR A 331 13.36 7.81 -11.18
CA THR A 331 14.15 8.80 -11.92
C THR A 331 15.38 9.25 -11.15
N ILE A 332 15.32 9.22 -9.82
CA ILE A 332 16.45 9.58 -8.96
C ILE A 332 17.51 8.48 -9.05
N GLY A 333 18.74 8.87 -9.38
CA GLY A 333 19.87 7.96 -9.57
C GLY A 333 19.94 7.31 -10.95
N LEU A 334 19.24 7.90 -11.96
CA LEU A 334 19.36 7.53 -13.37
C LEU A 334 19.52 8.76 -14.24
N SER A 335 20.48 8.72 -15.16
CA SER A 335 20.61 9.73 -16.22
C SER A 335 19.48 9.58 -17.25
N SER A 336 19.32 10.59 -18.13
CA SER A 336 18.38 10.54 -19.26
C SER A 336 18.62 9.37 -20.22
N GLU A 337 19.83 8.83 -20.26
CA GLU A 337 20.22 7.66 -21.06
C GLU A 337 20.02 6.34 -20.31
N GLY A 338 19.60 6.40 -19.02
CA GLY A 338 19.38 5.24 -18.14
C GLY A 338 20.67 4.71 -17.50
N ALA A 339 21.77 5.46 -17.53
CA ALA A 339 22.98 5.12 -16.80
C ALA A 339 22.80 5.44 -15.31
N PRO A 340 23.33 4.59 -14.39
CA PRO A 340 23.29 4.86 -12.96
C PRO A 340 24.02 6.16 -12.61
N VAL A 341 23.41 6.98 -11.74
CA VAL A 341 24.00 8.15 -11.09
C VAL A 341 24.05 7.87 -9.61
N ASP A 342 25.22 7.93 -9.00
CA ASP A 342 25.39 7.58 -7.61
C ASP A 342 24.64 8.54 -6.69
N ILE A 343 24.08 7.99 -5.61
CA ILE A 343 23.39 8.75 -4.57
C ILE A 343 24.27 8.72 -3.33
N ASP A 344 24.93 9.86 -3.05
CA ASP A 344 25.83 9.97 -1.92
C ASP A 344 25.09 9.85 -0.60
N VAL A 345 24.02 10.61 -0.46
CA VAL A 345 23.28 10.72 0.78
C VAL A 345 21.80 10.98 0.49
N GLY A 346 20.95 10.34 1.30
CA GLY A 346 19.53 10.60 1.25
C GLY A 346 18.91 10.62 2.65
N ALA A 347 17.90 11.45 2.82
CA ALA A 347 17.09 11.49 4.03
C ALA A 347 15.62 11.53 3.67
N LYS A 348 14.82 10.75 4.39
CA LYS A 348 13.38 10.67 4.17
C LYS A 348 12.64 10.66 5.50
N LEU A 349 11.52 11.39 5.55
CA LEU A 349 10.57 11.39 6.66
C LEU A 349 9.20 11.01 6.13
N THR A 350 8.66 9.88 6.59
CA THR A 350 7.35 9.40 6.14
C THR A 350 6.50 8.98 7.34
N GLY A 351 5.20 9.21 7.23
CA GLY A 351 4.26 8.78 8.25
C GLY A 351 3.07 9.69 8.41
N ARG A 352 2.45 9.59 9.59
CA ARG A 352 1.21 10.32 9.90
C ARG A 352 1.26 10.97 11.26
N MET A 353 0.65 12.17 11.35
CA MET A 353 0.42 12.88 12.61
C MET A 353 -1.08 13.23 12.68
N GLY A 354 -1.87 12.37 13.33
CA GLY A 354 -3.33 12.50 13.32
C GLY A 354 -3.89 12.46 11.88
N PRO A 355 -4.64 13.48 11.42
CA PRO A 355 -5.19 13.53 10.08
C PRO A 355 -4.18 13.92 9.00
N VAL A 356 -2.95 14.30 9.38
CA VAL A 356 -1.92 14.79 8.44
C VAL A 356 -1.03 13.63 8.02
N GLY A 357 -0.94 13.36 6.72
CA GLY A 357 0.08 12.50 6.11
C GLY A 357 1.28 13.33 5.66
N ILE A 358 2.48 12.84 5.90
CA ILE A 358 3.75 13.53 5.66
C ILE A 358 4.66 12.59 4.86
N GLY A 359 5.14 13.06 3.72
CA GLY A 359 6.21 12.47 2.93
C GLY A 359 7.21 13.56 2.56
N VAL A 360 8.43 13.51 3.09
CA VAL A 360 9.50 14.44 2.75
C VAL A 360 10.72 13.62 2.39
N LEU A 361 11.39 13.97 1.30
CA LEU A 361 12.57 13.32 0.77
C LEU A 361 13.56 14.38 0.32
N GLY A 362 14.83 14.22 0.67
CA GLY A 362 15.94 15.00 0.14
C GLY A 362 17.12 14.08 -0.17
N MET A 363 17.77 14.27 -1.31
CA MET A 363 18.92 13.46 -1.75
C MET A 363 19.96 14.31 -2.45
N GLY A 364 21.23 13.96 -2.23
CA GLY A 364 22.37 14.45 -2.99
C GLY A 364 22.81 13.40 -4.01
N LEU A 365 22.96 13.83 -5.25
CA LEU A 365 23.42 13.02 -6.39
C LEU A 365 24.83 13.43 -6.76
N ASP A 366 25.65 12.46 -7.12
CA ASP A 366 27.02 12.72 -7.58
C ASP A 366 27.05 13.12 -9.06
N GLU A 367 28.18 13.62 -9.51
CA GLU A 367 28.41 13.98 -10.91
C GLU A 367 28.52 12.72 -11.79
N LEU A 368 27.97 12.78 -13.01
CA LEU A 368 28.12 11.71 -14.01
C LEU A 368 28.41 12.29 -15.40
N GLY A 369 29.62 12.20 -15.84
CA GLY A 369 30.02 12.66 -17.19
C GLY A 369 29.89 14.17 -17.37
N ASN A 370 28.79 14.62 -18.00
CA ASN A 370 28.48 16.05 -18.21
C ASN A 370 27.33 16.52 -17.26
N LEU A 371 26.79 15.63 -16.43
CA LEU A 371 25.86 16.00 -15.39
C LEU A 371 26.64 16.44 -14.16
N ASP A 372 26.30 17.60 -13.66
CA ASP A 372 26.84 18.13 -12.41
C ASP A 372 26.14 17.45 -11.22
N SER A 373 26.75 17.50 -10.04
CA SER A 373 26.11 17.06 -8.81
C SER A 373 24.83 17.88 -8.55
N ASP A 374 23.75 17.22 -8.14
CA ASP A 374 22.45 17.86 -7.91
C ASP A 374 21.85 17.48 -6.56
N GLU A 375 20.97 18.34 -6.04
CA GLU A 375 20.17 18.09 -4.84
C GLU A 375 18.69 18.03 -5.22
N VAL A 376 18.07 16.88 -5.00
CA VAL A 376 16.64 16.71 -5.24
C VAL A 376 15.85 16.73 -3.94
N PHE A 377 14.70 17.38 -3.99
CA PHE A 377 13.78 17.48 -2.86
C PHE A 377 12.34 17.19 -3.28
N VAL A 378 11.64 16.41 -2.46
CA VAL A 378 10.20 16.14 -2.63
C VAL A 378 9.49 16.33 -1.28
N GLY A 379 8.46 17.17 -1.27
CA GLY A 379 7.59 17.37 -0.12
C GLY A 379 6.13 17.04 -0.48
N ARG A 380 5.55 16.09 0.22
CA ARG A 380 4.14 15.70 0.08
C ARG A 380 3.42 15.82 1.41
N PHE A 381 2.33 16.60 1.44
CA PHE A 381 1.50 16.76 2.61
C PHE A 381 0.04 16.47 2.25
N THR A 382 -0.63 15.66 3.05
CA THR A 382 -2.04 15.34 2.86
C THR A 382 -2.81 15.60 4.14
N TYR A 383 -4.07 15.98 4.00
CA TYR A 383 -4.98 16.14 5.12
C TYR A 383 -6.25 15.33 4.85
N ASP A 384 -6.59 14.45 5.79
CA ASP A 384 -7.79 13.62 5.68
C ASP A 384 -9.04 14.47 5.88
N LEU A 385 -9.95 14.37 4.92
CA LEU A 385 -11.26 14.99 4.93
C LEU A 385 -12.31 13.90 5.09
N PHE A 386 -13.19 14.05 6.05
CA PHE A 386 -14.20 13.04 6.35
C PHE A 386 -13.56 11.66 6.64
N GLU A 387 -14.29 10.57 6.39
CA GLU A 387 -13.79 9.21 6.65
C GLU A 387 -12.84 8.69 5.56
N GLU A 388 -13.13 8.98 4.29
CA GLU A 388 -12.48 8.35 3.15
C GLU A 388 -11.81 9.33 2.17
N SER A 389 -11.98 10.64 2.37
CA SER A 389 -11.51 11.67 1.45
C SER A 389 -10.20 12.31 1.93
N LYS A 390 -9.45 12.93 1.03
CA LYS A 390 -8.23 13.66 1.36
C LYS A 390 -7.98 14.82 0.41
N VAL A 391 -7.30 15.85 0.89
CA VAL A 391 -6.70 16.92 0.09
C VAL A 391 -5.20 16.89 0.30
N GLY A 392 -4.42 17.28 -0.70
CA GLY A 392 -2.99 17.28 -0.55
C GLY A 392 -2.26 18.29 -1.43
N THR A 393 -0.99 18.49 -1.12
CA THR A 393 -0.06 19.28 -1.91
C THR A 393 1.24 18.52 -2.08
N ILE A 394 1.87 18.71 -3.24
CA ILE A 394 3.20 18.19 -3.55
C ILE A 394 4.09 19.33 -4.04
N LEU A 395 5.36 19.25 -3.66
CA LEU A 395 6.42 20.16 -4.06
C LEU A 395 7.59 19.31 -4.49
N THR A 396 8.20 19.60 -5.65
CA THR A 396 9.47 18.99 -6.04
C THR A 396 10.48 20.07 -6.45
N HIS A 397 11.75 19.76 -6.30
CA HIS A 397 12.87 20.59 -6.71
C HIS A 397 14.01 19.69 -7.17
N GLY A 398 14.76 20.16 -8.19
CA GLY A 398 15.89 19.49 -8.82
C GLY A 398 15.48 18.71 -10.07
N ASP A 399 16.46 18.40 -10.90
CA ASP A 399 16.33 17.56 -12.09
C ASP A 399 17.50 16.59 -12.20
N PRO A 400 17.34 15.32 -11.77
CA PRO A 400 18.42 14.34 -11.77
C PRO A 400 18.90 13.93 -13.18
N GLN A 401 18.26 14.42 -14.23
CA GLN A 401 18.55 14.04 -15.62
C GLN A 401 19.12 15.18 -16.47
N SER A 402 19.17 16.39 -15.92
CA SER A 402 19.74 17.55 -16.61
C SER A 402 20.48 18.47 -15.63
N ASN A 403 21.22 19.46 -16.13
CA ASN A 403 21.86 20.49 -15.30
C ASN A 403 20.98 21.74 -15.13
N LEU A 404 19.66 21.59 -15.30
CA LEU A 404 18.68 22.66 -15.15
C LEU A 404 17.83 22.42 -13.92
N ASP A 405 17.68 23.41 -13.07
CA ASP A 405 16.73 23.31 -11.96
C ASP A 405 15.28 23.26 -12.46
N ASN A 406 14.52 22.33 -11.90
CA ASN A 406 13.09 22.22 -12.13
C ASN A 406 12.33 22.30 -10.81
N HIS A 407 11.27 23.06 -10.81
CA HIS A 407 10.36 23.17 -9.66
C HIS A 407 8.95 22.75 -10.05
N LEU A 408 8.31 21.95 -9.24
CA LEU A 408 6.91 21.61 -9.42
C LEU A 408 6.12 21.90 -8.15
N VAL A 409 4.95 22.46 -8.32
CA VAL A 409 3.95 22.62 -7.25
C VAL A 409 2.64 22.01 -7.72
N GLY A 410 2.05 21.15 -6.88
CA GLY A 410 0.78 20.52 -7.20
C GLY A 410 -0.16 20.49 -6.00
N VAL A 411 -1.47 20.50 -6.30
CA VAL A 411 -2.53 20.28 -5.33
C VAL A 411 -3.50 19.23 -5.86
N ASP A 412 -3.99 18.37 -4.98
CA ASP A 412 -4.98 17.35 -5.35
C ASP A 412 -6.08 17.21 -4.31
N LEU A 413 -7.24 16.81 -4.80
CA LEU A 413 -8.42 16.50 -4.00
C LEU A 413 -8.91 15.11 -4.39
N ASN A 414 -9.06 14.25 -3.40
CA ASN A 414 -9.65 12.94 -3.54
C ASN A 414 -10.92 12.86 -2.68
N LEU A 415 -12.07 12.88 -3.32
CA LEU A 415 -13.36 12.65 -2.68
C LEU A 415 -13.80 11.23 -2.92
N ARG A 416 -14.09 10.52 -1.84
CA ARG A 416 -14.52 9.13 -1.87
C ARG A 416 -15.64 8.89 -0.88
N SER A 417 -16.52 8.00 -1.25
CA SER A 417 -17.51 7.42 -0.36
C SER A 417 -17.76 5.96 -0.78
N SER A 418 -17.60 5.05 0.16
CA SER A 418 -17.93 3.63 -0.03
C SER A 418 -19.41 3.34 0.18
N ASN A 419 -20.15 4.26 0.76
CA ASN A 419 -21.59 4.14 1.02
C ASN A 419 -22.35 5.36 0.50
N TRP A 420 -22.10 5.74 -0.76
CA TRP A 420 -22.73 6.91 -1.38
C TRP A 420 -24.24 6.71 -1.60
N TRP A 421 -24.64 5.51 -2.08
CA TRP A 421 -26.04 5.14 -2.26
C TRP A 421 -26.15 3.62 -2.26
N LYS A 422 -26.91 3.06 -1.30
CA LYS A 422 -27.15 1.60 -1.18
C LYS A 422 -25.86 0.78 -1.32
N GLU A 423 -24.88 1.04 -0.48
CA GLU A 423 -23.57 0.35 -0.48
C GLU A 423 -22.76 0.50 -1.78
N GLN A 424 -23.07 1.52 -2.57
CA GLN A 424 -22.30 1.81 -3.78
C GLN A 424 -21.14 2.73 -3.47
N SER A 425 -20.01 2.48 -4.11
CA SER A 425 -18.84 3.35 -4.03
C SER A 425 -18.81 4.37 -5.15
N ILE A 426 -18.28 5.53 -4.82
CA ILE A 426 -17.89 6.57 -5.76
C ILE A 426 -16.52 7.11 -5.37
N SER A 427 -15.68 7.39 -6.33
CA SER A 427 -14.44 8.15 -6.11
C SER A 427 -14.31 9.22 -7.20
N TRP A 428 -13.83 10.38 -6.77
CA TRP A 428 -13.55 11.52 -7.63
C TRP A 428 -12.22 12.14 -7.24
N HIS A 429 -11.29 12.16 -8.18
CA HIS A 429 -9.98 12.78 -8.04
C HIS A 429 -9.94 14.02 -8.93
N SER A 430 -9.39 15.11 -8.42
CA SER A 430 -9.05 16.30 -9.21
C SER A 430 -7.69 16.79 -8.78
N PHE A 431 -6.91 17.29 -9.71
CA PHE A 431 -5.58 17.81 -9.43
C PHE A 431 -5.22 18.97 -10.36
N TYR A 432 -4.33 19.79 -9.87
CA TYR A 432 -3.65 20.84 -10.61
C TYR A 432 -2.18 20.82 -10.23
N MET A 433 -1.29 20.94 -11.18
CA MET A 433 0.14 21.10 -10.97
C MET A 433 0.76 21.97 -12.04
N THR A 434 1.81 22.68 -11.67
CA THR A 434 2.60 23.53 -12.55
C THR A 434 4.06 23.27 -12.35
N THR A 435 4.81 23.30 -13.44
CA THR A 435 6.28 23.25 -13.47
C THR A 435 6.86 24.59 -13.83
N GLN A 436 8.08 24.85 -13.37
CA GLN A 436 8.89 25.98 -13.76
C GLN A 436 10.36 25.57 -13.81
N ASP A 437 11.00 25.75 -14.95
CA ASP A 437 12.44 25.55 -15.12
C ASP A 437 13.27 26.83 -14.91
N GLU A 438 14.58 26.71 -14.88
CA GLU A 438 15.51 27.87 -14.79
C GLU A 438 15.32 28.87 -15.91
N ASN A 439 14.92 28.46 -17.11
CA ASN A 439 14.68 29.32 -18.25
C ASN A 439 13.39 30.12 -18.16
N GLN A 440 12.65 29.99 -16.99
CA GLN A 440 11.33 30.55 -16.72
C GLN A 440 10.23 30.05 -17.66
N SER A 441 10.47 28.93 -18.36
CA SER A 441 9.39 28.20 -18.99
C SER A 441 8.50 27.63 -17.89
N SER A 442 7.20 27.88 -17.98
CA SER A 442 6.25 27.35 -17.02
C SER A 442 5.02 26.87 -17.74
N ASP A 443 4.54 25.71 -17.38
CA ASP A 443 3.30 25.17 -17.90
C ASP A 443 2.55 24.36 -16.84
N ASP A 444 1.30 24.02 -17.14
CA ASP A 444 0.40 23.43 -16.16
C ASP A 444 -0.30 22.17 -16.67
N VAL A 445 -0.68 21.33 -15.70
CA VAL A 445 -1.59 20.22 -15.92
C VAL A 445 -2.77 20.34 -14.95
N ILE A 446 -3.95 20.22 -15.48
CA ILE A 446 -5.18 20.08 -14.72
C ILE A 446 -5.90 18.82 -15.13
N GLY A 447 -6.40 18.06 -14.17
CA GLY A 447 -7.09 16.82 -14.46
C GLY A 447 -8.17 16.46 -13.46
N THR A 448 -9.08 15.62 -13.93
CA THR A 448 -10.12 15.03 -13.11
C THR A 448 -10.43 13.62 -13.56
N HIS A 449 -10.72 12.76 -12.60
CA HIS A 449 -11.06 11.36 -12.83
C HIS A 449 -12.16 10.94 -11.87
N PHE A 450 -13.19 10.28 -12.36
CA PHE A 450 -14.22 9.69 -11.51
C PHE A 450 -14.35 8.19 -11.77
N THR A 451 -14.74 7.44 -10.76
CA THR A 451 -14.97 6.01 -10.84
C THR A 451 -16.19 5.59 -10.01
N LEU A 452 -17.04 4.79 -10.65
CA LEU A 452 -18.16 4.09 -10.04
C LEU A 452 -17.90 2.58 -10.21
N PRO A 453 -17.22 1.92 -9.26
CA PRO A 453 -16.77 0.53 -9.45
C PRO A 453 -17.86 -0.52 -9.21
N ASN A 454 -19.12 -0.12 -9.16
CA ASN A 454 -20.25 -0.91 -8.69
C ASN A 454 -20.70 -1.98 -9.68
N TYR A 455 -21.11 -3.13 -9.17
CA TYR A 455 -21.67 -4.21 -9.98
C TYR A 455 -23.21 -4.07 -10.04
N PRO A 456 -23.87 -4.40 -11.18
CA PRO A 456 -23.28 -4.83 -12.46
C PRO A 456 -22.79 -3.68 -13.35
N PHE A 457 -23.14 -2.44 -13.05
CA PHE A 457 -22.81 -1.28 -13.87
C PHE A 457 -21.59 -0.56 -13.29
N ARG A 458 -20.51 -0.57 -14.06
CA ARG A 458 -19.29 0.17 -13.75
C ARG A 458 -19.14 1.32 -14.71
N ALA A 459 -18.74 2.47 -14.21
CA ALA A 459 -18.42 3.62 -15.03
C ALA A 459 -17.14 4.27 -14.53
N SER A 460 -16.32 4.73 -15.43
CA SER A 460 -15.17 5.59 -15.13
C SER A 460 -14.97 6.58 -16.25
N GLY A 461 -14.49 7.76 -15.92
CA GLY A 461 -14.15 8.77 -16.89
C GLY A 461 -12.98 9.57 -16.37
N HIS A 462 -12.09 9.98 -17.26
CA HIS A 462 -10.99 10.85 -16.96
C HIS A 462 -10.90 11.94 -18.03
N TRP A 463 -10.49 13.10 -17.59
CA TRP A 463 -10.16 14.22 -18.44
C TRP A 463 -8.96 14.94 -17.84
N PHE A 464 -8.01 15.30 -18.66
CA PHE A 464 -6.92 16.17 -18.28
C PHE A 464 -6.43 16.96 -19.49
N ARG A 465 -5.90 18.13 -19.19
CA ARG A 465 -5.18 18.98 -20.15
C ARG A 465 -3.75 19.11 -19.65
N THR A 466 -2.81 18.81 -20.51
CA THR A 466 -1.37 19.03 -20.30
C THR A 466 -0.93 20.15 -21.21
N GLY A 467 -0.24 21.13 -20.68
CA GLY A 467 0.42 22.16 -21.46
C GLY A 467 1.56 21.57 -22.29
N GLU A 468 1.96 22.28 -23.35
CA GLU A 468 2.96 21.80 -24.32
C GLU A 468 4.36 21.71 -23.68
N ASP A 469 4.66 22.62 -22.76
CA ASP A 469 5.96 22.75 -22.10
C ASP A 469 5.95 22.17 -20.65
N PHE A 470 4.89 21.41 -20.28
CA PHE A 470 4.83 20.77 -18.97
C PHE A 470 5.77 19.57 -18.92
N GLU A 471 6.82 19.68 -18.12
CA GLU A 471 7.84 18.63 -17.95
C GLU A 471 8.18 18.46 -16.46
N PRO A 472 7.65 17.44 -15.77
CA PRO A 472 8.07 17.11 -14.42
C PRO A 472 9.42 16.39 -14.48
N ALA A 473 10.40 16.84 -13.69
CA ALA A 473 11.76 16.29 -13.69
C ALA A 473 11.91 15.05 -12.79
N LEU A 474 11.05 14.90 -11.76
CA LEU A 474 11.14 13.85 -10.74
C LEU A 474 10.04 12.79 -10.84
#